data_8229c3abf28caf40b237e08807a62be1
#
_entry.id   8229c3abf28caf40b237e08807a62be1
#
_cell.length_a   1.000
_cell.length_b   1.000
_cell.length_c   1.000
_cell.angle_alpha   90.00
_cell.angle_beta   90.00
_cell.angle_gamma   90.00
#
_symmetry.space_group_name_H-M   'P 1'
#
loop_
_entity.id
_entity.type
_entity.pdbx_description
1 polymer ?
#
loop_
_entity_poly.entity_id
_entity_poly.type
_entity_poly.pdbx_seq_one_letter_code
_entity_poly.pdbx_strand_id
1 'polypeptide(L)'
;MQYGTNQIPTAVVVLKDGEGNDIQEAATGAGSVEALYNALEKALQLPVTLLDYRIESVGSGRDALAQVYVKVSLDGKEASGRGTAQDVLEASAKAYIHAVNRMFVIGKMKEEQALAAQ
;
A
#
# COMPACT_ATOMS: atom_id res chain seq x y z
N MET A 1 -14.31 14.87 -28.82
CA MET A 1 -14.57 14.24 -27.55
C MET A 1 -13.46 13.28 -27.15
N GLN A 2 -13.11 13.30 -25.93
CA GLN A 2 -12.03 12.47 -25.46
C GLN A 2 -12.56 11.29 -24.66
N TYR A 3 -12.10 10.13 -25.03
CA TYR A 3 -12.37 8.93 -24.27
C TYR A 3 -11.07 8.53 -23.63
N GLY A 4 -10.95 8.02 -22.63
CA GLY A 4 -9.81 7.45 -21.97
C GLY A 4 -8.40 7.83 -22.45
N THR A 5 -8.22 8.20 -23.69
CA THR A 5 -6.89 8.48 -24.23
C THR A 5 -6.20 9.67 -23.58
N ASN A 6 -6.98 10.63 -23.08
CA ASN A 6 -6.44 11.80 -22.39
C ASN A 6 -6.70 11.78 -20.90
N GLN A 7 -7.24 10.67 -20.40
CA GLN A 7 -7.45 10.53 -18.97
C GLN A 7 -6.18 10.08 -18.30
N ILE A 8 -5.86 10.72 -17.21
CA ILE A 8 -4.70 10.36 -16.40
C ILE A 8 -5.23 9.57 -15.20
N PRO A 9 -4.76 8.34 -14.98
CA PRO A 9 -5.16 7.60 -13.79
C PRO A 9 -4.89 8.41 -12.53
N THR A 10 -5.92 8.59 -11.73
CA THR A 10 -5.84 9.38 -10.51
C THR A 10 -6.45 8.57 -9.37
N ALA A 11 -5.82 8.60 -8.22
CA ALA A 11 -6.34 7.97 -7.02
C ALA A 11 -6.45 8.99 -5.91
N VAL A 12 -7.50 8.87 -5.11
CA VAL A 12 -7.69 9.66 -3.90
C VAL A 12 -7.75 8.69 -2.73
N VAL A 13 -6.96 8.94 -1.71
CA VAL A 13 -6.96 8.11 -0.50
C VAL A 13 -7.28 8.97 0.71
N VAL A 14 -7.95 8.36 1.67
CA VAL A 14 -8.21 8.98 2.98
C VAL A 14 -7.73 8.01 4.03
N LEU A 15 -6.79 8.45 4.84
CA LEU A 15 -6.25 7.67 5.95
C LEU A 15 -6.52 8.39 7.26
N LYS A 16 -6.61 7.63 8.33
CA LYS A 16 -6.71 8.22 9.66
C LYS A 16 -5.34 8.17 10.33
N ASP A 17 -4.93 9.29 10.91
CA ASP A 17 -3.71 9.32 11.70
C ASP A 17 -3.95 8.76 13.10
N GLY A 18 -2.92 8.74 13.95
CA GLY A 18 -3.03 8.22 15.31
C GLY A 18 -3.93 9.04 16.23
N GLU A 19 -4.30 10.23 15.82
CA GLU A 19 -5.18 11.12 16.59
C GLU A 19 -6.61 11.13 16.08
N GLY A 20 -6.90 10.31 15.07
CA GLY A 20 -8.24 10.22 14.49
C GLY A 20 -8.54 11.24 13.42
N ASN A 21 -7.57 12.05 13.02
CA ASN A 21 -7.76 13.02 11.95
C ASN A 21 -7.65 12.36 10.58
N ASP A 22 -8.44 12.84 9.63
CA ASP A 22 -8.37 12.35 8.27
C ASP A 22 -7.22 13.01 7.52
N ILE A 23 -6.46 12.21 6.79
CA ILE A 23 -5.44 12.67 5.86
C ILE A 23 -5.91 12.29 4.48
N GLN A 24 -6.17 13.27 3.63
CA GLN A 24 -6.65 13.03 2.27
C GLN A 24 -5.59 13.49 1.27
N GLU A 25 -5.21 12.61 0.36
CA GLU A 25 -4.26 12.92 -0.69
C GLU A 25 -4.72 12.32 -2.00
N ALA A 26 -4.28 12.95 -3.07
CA ALA A 26 -4.55 12.47 -4.42
C ALA A 26 -3.25 12.45 -5.19
N ALA A 27 -3.13 11.50 -6.10
CA ALA A 27 -1.97 11.41 -6.96
C ALA A 27 -2.33 10.77 -8.29
N THR A 28 -1.51 10.99 -9.28
CA THR A 28 -1.63 10.37 -10.59
C THR A 28 -0.55 9.31 -10.75
N GLY A 29 -0.71 8.47 -11.75
CA GLY A 29 0.28 7.46 -12.10
C GLY A 29 0.05 6.96 -13.50
N ALA A 30 0.95 6.10 -14.00
CA ALA A 30 0.82 5.50 -15.32
C ALA A 30 -0.34 4.53 -15.40
N GLY A 31 -0.73 3.94 -14.27
CA GLY A 31 -1.89 3.06 -14.15
C GLY A 31 -2.58 3.29 -12.83
N SER A 32 -3.71 2.62 -12.62
CA SER A 32 -4.52 2.82 -11.42
C SER A 32 -3.78 2.41 -10.14
N VAL A 33 -3.03 1.31 -10.19
CA VAL A 33 -2.27 0.86 -9.02
C VAL A 33 -1.14 1.82 -8.69
N GLU A 34 -0.43 2.31 -9.71
CA GLU A 34 0.63 3.28 -9.48
C GLU A 34 0.06 4.58 -8.91
N ALA A 35 -1.08 5.05 -9.44
CA ALA A 35 -1.73 6.25 -8.90
C ALA A 35 -2.11 6.04 -7.43
N LEU A 36 -2.66 4.87 -7.09
CA LEU A 36 -3.03 4.54 -5.72
C LEU A 36 -1.80 4.56 -4.80
N TYR A 37 -0.72 3.92 -5.21
CA TYR A 37 0.47 3.84 -4.37
C TYR A 37 1.16 5.19 -4.23
N ASN A 38 1.12 6.02 -5.28
CA ASN A 38 1.63 7.39 -5.18
C ASN A 38 0.82 8.22 -4.19
N ALA A 39 -0.50 8.04 -4.19
CA ALA A 39 -1.36 8.74 -3.24
C ALA A 39 -1.10 8.28 -1.81
N LEU A 40 -0.91 6.98 -1.59
CA LEU A 40 -0.60 6.43 -0.29
C LEU A 40 0.75 6.93 0.22
N GLU A 41 1.75 6.97 -0.65
CA GLU A 41 3.07 7.50 -0.28
C GLU A 41 2.96 8.96 0.18
N LYS A 42 2.20 9.77 -0.56
CA LYS A 42 1.97 11.16 -0.17
C LYS A 42 1.27 11.27 1.18
N ALA A 43 0.24 10.47 1.39
CA ALA A 43 -0.52 10.51 2.63
C ALA A 43 0.32 10.08 3.83
N LEU A 44 1.17 9.07 3.64
CA LEU A 44 2.05 8.56 4.70
C LEU A 44 3.29 9.44 4.90
N GLN A 45 3.64 10.26 3.91
CA GLN A 45 4.83 11.11 3.93
C GLN A 45 6.12 10.31 4.15
N LEU A 46 6.17 9.12 3.57
CA LEU A 46 7.31 8.23 3.67
C LEU A 46 7.79 7.84 2.27
N PRO A 47 9.09 7.87 2.00
CA PRO A 47 9.62 7.52 0.68
C PRO A 47 9.71 6.00 0.50
N VAL A 48 8.55 5.36 0.42
CA VAL A 48 8.46 3.91 0.29
C VAL A 48 8.67 3.50 -1.16
N THR A 49 9.56 2.54 -1.39
CA THR A 49 9.81 1.99 -2.71
C THR A 49 9.13 0.64 -2.85
N LEU A 50 8.34 0.48 -3.91
CA LEU A 50 7.71 -0.80 -4.21
C LEU A 50 8.74 -1.68 -4.93
N LEU A 51 9.05 -2.82 -4.33
CA LEU A 51 10.04 -3.75 -4.89
C LEU A 51 9.39 -4.88 -5.67
N ASP A 52 8.19 -5.31 -5.29
CA ASP A 52 7.51 -6.41 -5.95
C ASP A 52 6.00 -6.23 -5.78
N TYR A 53 5.26 -6.69 -6.79
CA TYR A 53 3.80 -6.62 -6.79
C TYR A 53 3.27 -7.83 -7.55
N ARG A 54 2.43 -8.64 -6.90
CA ARG A 54 1.83 -9.82 -7.53
C ARG A 54 0.36 -9.88 -7.19
N ILE A 55 -0.42 -10.34 -8.15
CA ILE A 55 -1.85 -10.54 -7.99
C ILE A 55 -2.18 -11.99 -8.24
N GLU A 56 -3.01 -12.56 -7.40
CA GLU A 56 -3.55 -13.90 -7.61
C GLU A 56 -5.06 -13.85 -7.43
N SER A 57 -5.75 -14.75 -8.11
CA SER A 57 -7.18 -14.92 -7.94
C SER A 57 -7.40 -16.07 -6.96
N VAL A 58 -8.22 -15.84 -5.95
CA VAL A 58 -8.52 -16.83 -4.92
C VAL A 58 -10.01 -17.12 -4.96
N GLY A 59 -10.37 -18.38 -4.97
CA GLY A 59 -11.75 -18.79 -5.09
C GLY A 59 -12.16 -19.00 -6.53
N SER A 60 -13.44 -19.11 -6.80
CA SER A 60 -13.96 -19.37 -8.14
C SER A 60 -15.27 -18.64 -8.35
N GLY A 61 -15.56 -18.34 -9.63
CA GLY A 61 -16.82 -17.73 -10.02
C GLY A 61 -17.00 -16.35 -9.41
N ARG A 62 -18.22 -16.11 -8.93
CA ARG A 62 -18.59 -14.82 -8.38
C ARG A 62 -17.95 -14.53 -7.02
N ASP A 63 -17.48 -15.58 -6.37
CA ASP A 63 -16.87 -15.45 -5.05
C ASP A 63 -15.36 -15.30 -5.15
N ALA A 64 -14.81 -15.16 -6.37
CA ALA A 64 -13.39 -14.96 -6.55
C ALA A 64 -12.95 -13.65 -5.94
N LEU A 65 -11.82 -13.68 -5.25
CA LEU A 65 -11.21 -12.52 -4.64
C LEU A 65 -9.85 -12.27 -5.27
N ALA A 66 -9.46 -11.00 -5.32
CA ALA A 66 -8.12 -10.63 -5.70
C ALA A 66 -7.25 -10.69 -4.44
N GLN A 67 -6.13 -11.37 -4.53
CA GLN A 67 -5.14 -11.39 -3.46
C GLN A 67 -3.87 -10.75 -4.00
N VAL A 68 -3.44 -9.68 -3.33
CA VAL A 68 -2.28 -8.91 -3.75
C VAL A 68 -1.16 -9.11 -2.74
N TYR A 69 0.03 -9.36 -3.26
CA TYR A 69 1.26 -9.44 -2.47
C TYR A 69 2.18 -8.32 -2.90
N VAL A 70 2.70 -7.59 -1.94
CA VAL A 70 3.66 -6.54 -2.23
C VAL A 70 4.89 -6.70 -1.35
N LYS A 71 6.01 -6.20 -1.86
CA LYS A 71 7.22 -6.06 -1.08
C LYS A 71 7.67 -4.61 -1.22
N VAL A 72 7.92 -3.96 -0.11
CA VAL A 72 8.29 -2.55 -0.08
C VAL A 72 9.58 -2.35 0.69
N SER A 73 10.24 -1.24 0.41
CA SER A 73 11.49 -0.87 1.09
C SER A 73 11.40 0.57 1.56
N LEU A 74 11.92 0.82 2.74
CA LEU A 74 12.02 2.16 3.32
C LEU A 74 13.31 2.22 4.12
N ASP A 75 14.21 3.14 3.74
CA ASP A 75 15.50 3.34 4.42
C ASP A 75 16.29 2.03 4.57
N GLY A 76 16.30 1.23 3.51
CA GLY A 76 17.04 -0.03 3.50
C GLY A 76 16.36 -1.19 4.21
N LYS A 77 15.22 -0.94 4.83
CA LYS A 77 14.42 -2.01 5.46
C LYS A 77 13.36 -2.47 4.47
N GLU A 78 13.08 -3.76 4.49
CA GLU A 78 12.09 -4.37 3.60
C GLU A 78 11.02 -5.05 4.39
N ALA A 79 9.81 -5.03 3.87
CA ALA A 79 8.70 -5.78 4.43
C ALA A 79 7.76 -6.20 3.32
N SER A 80 7.07 -7.32 3.54
CA SER A 80 6.07 -7.81 2.61
C SER A 80 4.69 -7.67 3.24
N GLY A 81 3.69 -7.45 2.40
CA GLY A 81 2.32 -7.35 2.85
C GLY A 81 1.39 -8.06 1.91
N ARG A 82 0.20 -8.34 2.38
CA ARG A 82 -0.82 -9.06 1.63
C ARG A 82 -2.18 -8.44 1.90
N GLY A 83 -2.98 -8.32 0.85
CA GLY A 83 -4.35 -7.85 0.98
C GLY A 83 -5.28 -8.67 0.10
N THR A 84 -6.49 -8.88 0.56
CA THR A 84 -7.50 -9.65 -0.16
C THR A 84 -8.79 -8.86 -0.19
N ALA A 85 -9.39 -8.74 -1.36
CA ALA A 85 -10.67 -8.06 -1.55
C ALA A 85 -11.23 -8.45 -2.91
N GLN A 86 -12.50 -8.14 -3.13
CA GLN A 86 -13.10 -8.35 -4.46
C GLN A 86 -12.52 -7.39 -5.49
N ASP A 87 -12.23 -6.16 -5.08
CA ASP A 87 -11.63 -5.14 -5.94
C ASP A 87 -10.12 -5.19 -5.81
N VAL A 88 -9.43 -5.25 -6.94
CA VAL A 88 -7.97 -5.28 -7.00
C VAL A 88 -7.35 -4.05 -6.34
N LEU A 89 -7.95 -2.88 -6.54
CA LEU A 89 -7.41 -1.64 -5.95
C LEU A 89 -7.53 -1.67 -4.43
N GLU A 90 -8.65 -2.15 -3.91
CA GLU A 90 -8.81 -2.30 -2.46
C GLU A 90 -7.82 -3.32 -1.90
N ALA A 91 -7.65 -4.45 -2.58
CA ALA A 91 -6.66 -5.45 -2.17
C ALA A 91 -5.25 -4.89 -2.20
N SER A 92 -4.94 -4.08 -3.23
CA SER A 92 -3.63 -3.45 -3.37
C SER A 92 -3.36 -2.45 -2.25
N ALA A 93 -4.35 -1.66 -1.86
CA ALA A 93 -4.21 -0.72 -0.75
C ALA A 93 -3.98 -1.45 0.56
N LYS A 94 -4.74 -2.52 0.80
CA LYS A 94 -4.58 -3.33 2.01
C LYS A 94 -3.19 -3.95 2.09
N ALA A 95 -2.69 -4.47 0.97
CA ALA A 95 -1.37 -5.08 0.93
C ALA A 95 -0.27 -4.07 1.25
N TYR A 96 -0.37 -2.89 0.67
CA TYR A 96 0.60 -1.82 0.89
C TYR A 96 0.62 -1.38 2.36
N ILE A 97 -0.54 -1.11 2.92
CA ILE A 97 -0.65 -0.69 4.31
C ILE A 97 -0.16 -1.79 5.25
N HIS A 98 -0.49 -3.04 4.95
CA HIS A 98 -0.01 -4.17 5.74
C HIS A 98 1.52 -4.24 5.74
N ALA A 99 2.15 -4.07 4.57
CA ALA A 99 3.60 -4.10 4.46
C ALA A 99 4.24 -2.95 5.25
N VAL A 100 3.69 -1.74 5.13
CA VAL A 100 4.21 -0.58 5.84
C VAL A 100 4.08 -0.76 7.35
N ASN A 101 2.93 -1.25 7.80
CA ASN A 101 2.71 -1.49 9.23
C ASN A 101 3.69 -2.53 9.78
N ARG A 102 3.96 -3.58 9.01
CA ARG A 102 4.94 -4.59 9.42
C ARG A 102 6.34 -4.01 9.57
N MET A 103 6.70 -3.08 8.70
CA MET A 103 7.99 -2.41 8.80
C MET A 103 8.17 -1.69 10.13
N PHE A 104 7.15 -0.95 10.56
CA PHE A 104 7.19 -0.22 11.82
C PHE A 104 7.22 -1.18 13.01
N VAL A 105 6.43 -2.24 12.98
CA VAL A 105 6.44 -3.24 14.06
C VAL A 105 7.82 -3.89 14.19
N ILE A 106 8.42 -4.31 13.08
CA ILE A 106 9.75 -4.92 13.10
C ILE A 106 10.79 -3.93 13.62
N GLY A 107 10.74 -2.68 13.17
CA GLY A 107 11.65 -1.64 13.64
C GLY A 107 11.55 -1.42 15.14
N LYS A 108 10.33 -1.36 15.66
CA LYS A 108 10.10 -1.18 17.09
C LYS A 108 10.60 -2.37 17.89
N MET A 109 10.39 -3.58 17.40
CA MET A 109 10.90 -4.79 18.07
C MET A 109 12.42 -4.78 18.14
N LYS A 110 13.10 -4.35 17.08
CA LYS A 110 14.55 -4.26 17.09
C LYS A 110 15.06 -3.23 18.08
N GLU A 111 14.37 -2.12 18.21
CA GLU A 111 14.71 -1.11 19.21
C GLU A 111 14.59 -1.67 20.62
N GLU A 112 13.50 -2.37 20.91
CA GLU A 112 13.29 -2.98 22.21
C GLU A 112 14.36 -4.00 22.54
N GLN A 113 14.76 -4.81 21.57
CA GLN A 113 15.83 -5.79 21.75
C GLN A 113 17.17 -5.10 22.02
N ALA A 114 17.46 -4.02 21.32
CA ALA A 114 18.69 -3.27 21.53
C ALA A 114 18.74 -2.66 22.93
N LEU A 115 17.62 -2.15 23.42
CA LEU A 115 17.52 -1.61 24.77
C LEU A 115 17.68 -2.71 25.82
N ALA A 116 17.09 -3.87 25.56
CA ALA A 116 17.18 -5.00 26.49
C ALA A 116 18.59 -5.58 26.57
N ALA A 117 19.39 -5.42 25.52
CA ALA A 117 20.75 -5.92 25.47
C ALA A 117 21.75 -5.05 26.25
N GLN A 118 21.33 -3.87 26.65
CA GLN A 118 22.18 -2.99 27.46
C GLN A 118 21.99 -3.31 28.95
#